data_4aff3655aa6524dd4ed3a72624ab0093
#
_entry.id   4aff3655aa6524dd4ed3a72624ab0093
#
_cell.length_a   1.000
_cell.length_b   1.000
_cell.length_c   1.000
_cell.angle_alpha   90.00
_cell.angle_beta   90.00
_cell.angle_gamma   90.00
#
_symmetry.space_group_name_H-M   'P 1'
#
loop_
_entity.id
_entity.type
_entity.pdbx_description
1 polymer ?
#
loop_
_entity_poly.entity_id
_entity_poly.type
_entity_poly.pdbx_seq_one_letter_code
_entity_poly.pdbx_strand_id
1 'polypeptide(L)'
;VHEVAFMRTTERKGWRLPLSVQAFFIVFGLVAAINTAYLAGRAVLERAVKSATVTEGKLEVTLKGEALLLRREAVLVAPASGLWQVKVKAGERVSAGTKIGEILDPVLLARAQALKEEAEGERAAWQSEVDSRLERVKEELAEVTADIQAAVATLRSGLHQPGQGAQTWRLEQTLDKLVARRVELQAEQARLAEEAARGGAWRKKSQEAERLLRSAGTPVVAPVPGAVFFVLDGWEEAFDPLQSRAALTLVEPKGAVLATPVGAGENVAAGQILAKVVQDERTFCKVVLKGASVPVPKLGDDVEVTFPAFAAHAGANVTAIQQGEAETAMLLELKNSPPVLARERMAQVEVMVRRLHGPLVPEKALVREGSRLGVYVRRGGHWQFEPVEVLLAQNGRALVTGLKAGEEVAVGWRP
;
A
#
# COMPACT_ATOMS: atom_id res chain seq x y z
N VAL A 1 -118.10 19.79 -54.82
CA VAL A 1 -117.55 21.15 -54.84
C VAL A 1 -116.04 21.09 -54.69
N HIS A 2 -115.45 21.61 -55.63
CA HIS A 2 -114.03 21.77 -55.96
C HIS A 2 -113.05 22.28 -54.88
N GLU A 3 -111.82 21.84 -54.95
CA GLU A 3 -110.70 22.78 -55.08
C GLU A 3 -109.45 22.04 -55.50
N VAL A 4 -108.85 22.55 -56.64
CA VAL A 4 -107.60 22.09 -57.25
C VAL A 4 -106.44 22.94 -56.60
N ALA A 5 -105.53 22.26 -55.96
CA ALA A 5 -104.27 22.95 -55.47
C ALA A 5 -103.15 22.75 -56.48
N PHE A 6 -102.67 23.87 -57.00
CA PHE A 6 -101.61 24.03 -57.98
C PHE A 6 -100.21 23.89 -57.30
N MET A 7 -99.49 22.83 -57.64
CA MET A 7 -98.07 22.67 -57.19
C MET A 7 -97.20 23.45 -58.12
N ARG A 8 -96.58 24.53 -57.64
CA ARG A 8 -95.46 25.26 -58.30
C ARG A 8 -94.14 24.50 -58.07
N THR A 9 -93.59 23.89 -59.04
CA THR A 9 -92.26 23.37 -59.10
C THR A 9 -91.26 24.57 -59.32
N THR A 10 -90.46 24.89 -58.31
CA THR A 10 -89.39 25.82 -58.37
C THR A 10 -88.17 25.14 -59.00
N GLU A 11 -87.87 25.40 -60.26
CA GLU A 11 -86.60 25.03 -60.92
C GLU A 11 -85.45 25.72 -60.19
N ARG A 12 -84.57 24.96 -59.50
CA ARG A 12 -83.29 25.48 -59.06
C ARG A 12 -82.33 25.57 -60.22
N LYS A 13 -82.12 26.79 -60.72
CA LYS A 13 -81.10 27.18 -61.67
C LYS A 13 -79.72 26.94 -61.06
N GLY A 14 -79.09 25.78 -61.34
CA GLY A 14 -77.77 25.46 -60.93
C GLY A 14 -76.76 26.46 -61.63
N TRP A 15 -76.07 27.21 -60.81
CA TRP A 15 -74.94 28.02 -61.21
C TRP A 15 -73.82 27.07 -61.69
N ARG A 16 -73.65 26.91 -62.96
CA ARG A 16 -72.52 26.20 -63.53
C ARG A 16 -71.39 27.22 -63.72
N LEU A 17 -70.36 27.11 -62.84
CA LEU A 17 -69.15 27.89 -62.99
C LEU A 17 -68.49 27.57 -64.31
N PRO A 18 -67.93 28.54 -65.04
CA PRO A 18 -67.24 28.33 -66.29
C PRO A 18 -66.06 27.32 -66.09
N LEU A 19 -65.81 26.49 -67.14
CA LEU A 19 -64.86 25.35 -67.05
C LEU A 19 -63.48 25.81 -66.62
N SER A 20 -63.05 27.01 -66.94
CA SER A 20 -61.79 27.62 -66.49
C SER A 20 -61.72 27.84 -64.96
N VAL A 21 -62.83 28.24 -64.36
CA VAL A 21 -62.96 28.43 -62.88
C VAL A 21 -63.00 27.10 -62.16
N GLN A 22 -63.67 26.10 -62.74
CA GLN A 22 -63.65 24.73 -62.21
C GLN A 22 -62.22 24.09 -62.21
N ALA A 23 -61.54 24.25 -63.36
CA ALA A 23 -60.16 23.80 -63.53
C ALA A 23 -59.20 24.49 -62.49
N PHE A 24 -59.39 25.78 -62.27
CA PHE A 24 -58.61 26.53 -61.27
C PHE A 24 -58.80 25.98 -59.82
N PHE A 25 -60.06 25.72 -59.42
CA PHE A 25 -60.35 25.17 -58.11
C PHE A 25 -59.83 23.72 -57.95
N ILE A 26 -59.87 22.92 -59.05
CA ILE A 26 -59.31 21.57 -59.04
C ILE A 26 -57.77 21.62 -58.88
N VAL A 27 -57.07 22.46 -59.66
CA VAL A 27 -55.64 22.61 -59.58
C VAL A 27 -55.24 23.17 -58.22
N PHE A 28 -55.98 24.21 -57.71
CA PHE A 28 -55.73 24.76 -56.37
C PHE A 28 -55.95 23.74 -55.25
N GLY A 29 -57.05 22.95 -55.36
CA GLY A 29 -57.35 21.88 -54.39
C GLY A 29 -56.24 20.80 -54.44
N LEU A 30 -55.75 20.44 -55.64
CA LEU A 30 -54.69 19.45 -55.79
C LEU A 30 -53.36 19.98 -55.20
N VAL A 31 -52.98 21.22 -55.45
CA VAL A 31 -51.79 21.84 -54.86
C VAL A 31 -51.95 21.93 -53.33
N ALA A 32 -53.11 22.32 -52.84
CA ALA A 32 -53.38 22.37 -51.40
C ALA A 32 -53.31 20.97 -50.75
N ALA A 33 -53.86 19.94 -51.40
CA ALA A 33 -53.80 18.55 -50.97
C ALA A 33 -52.39 18.02 -50.93
N ILE A 34 -51.62 18.29 -52.00
CA ILE A 34 -50.17 17.89 -52.05
C ILE A 34 -49.39 18.59 -50.94
N ASN A 35 -49.63 19.90 -50.78
CA ASN A 35 -48.95 20.65 -49.71
C ASN A 35 -49.31 20.15 -48.30
N THR A 36 -50.62 19.86 -48.09
CA THR A 36 -51.08 19.30 -46.78
C THR A 36 -50.49 17.90 -46.55
N ALA A 37 -50.46 17.04 -47.57
CA ALA A 37 -49.87 15.70 -47.50
C ALA A 37 -48.35 15.78 -47.24
N TYR A 38 -47.65 16.75 -47.89
CA TYR A 38 -46.24 17.00 -47.63
C TYR A 38 -45.98 17.47 -46.20
N LEU A 39 -46.74 18.44 -45.68
CA LEU A 39 -46.63 18.92 -44.31
C LEU A 39 -46.99 17.84 -43.29
N ALA A 40 -48.03 17.05 -43.54
CA ALA A 40 -48.40 15.92 -42.69
C ALA A 40 -47.34 14.81 -42.70
N GLY A 41 -46.82 14.46 -43.86
CA GLY A 41 -45.73 13.48 -43.99
C GLY A 41 -44.47 13.94 -43.24
N ARG A 42 -44.10 15.20 -43.39
CA ARG A 42 -42.99 15.80 -42.66
C ARG A 42 -43.22 15.78 -41.14
N ALA A 43 -44.38 16.11 -40.67
CA ALA A 43 -44.72 16.06 -39.24
C ALA A 43 -44.70 14.62 -38.65
N VAL A 44 -45.07 13.62 -39.44
CA VAL A 44 -44.97 12.21 -39.04
C VAL A 44 -43.49 11.76 -38.99
N LEU A 45 -42.69 12.13 -39.99
CA LEU A 45 -41.25 11.85 -40.00
C LEU A 45 -40.53 12.52 -38.82
N GLU A 46 -40.85 13.77 -38.54
CA GLU A 46 -40.27 14.52 -37.38
C GLU A 46 -40.63 13.89 -36.05
N ARG A 47 -41.80 13.25 -35.91
CA ARG A 47 -42.22 12.51 -34.68
C ARG A 47 -41.55 11.14 -34.56
N ALA A 48 -41.10 10.55 -35.65
CA ALA A 48 -40.45 9.24 -35.64
C ALA A 48 -38.92 9.33 -35.35
N VAL A 49 -38.37 10.54 -35.24
CA VAL A 49 -36.96 10.77 -34.99
C VAL A 49 -36.61 10.34 -33.54
N LYS A 50 -35.62 9.45 -33.41
CA LYS A 50 -35.06 9.12 -32.08
C LYS A 50 -34.40 10.36 -31.49
N SER A 51 -34.79 10.70 -30.28
CA SER A 51 -34.20 11.84 -29.54
C SER A 51 -33.42 11.39 -28.31
N ALA A 52 -32.49 12.21 -27.89
CA ALA A 52 -31.80 12.10 -26.61
C ALA A 52 -31.81 13.47 -25.92
N THR A 53 -31.91 13.44 -24.61
CA THR A 53 -31.87 14.65 -23.81
C THR A 53 -30.41 15.04 -23.55
N VAL A 54 -30.07 16.30 -23.73
CA VAL A 54 -28.78 16.87 -23.38
C VAL A 54 -28.63 16.83 -21.86
N THR A 55 -27.60 16.18 -21.35
CA THR A 55 -27.30 16.10 -19.93
C THR A 55 -26.04 16.86 -19.61
N GLU A 56 -25.98 17.56 -18.48
CA GLU A 56 -24.70 18.03 -18.02
C GLU A 56 -23.86 16.88 -17.49
N GLY A 57 -22.58 16.91 -17.82
CA GLY A 57 -21.65 15.89 -17.37
C GLY A 57 -20.20 16.30 -17.54
N LYS A 58 -19.33 15.36 -17.23
CA LYS A 58 -17.88 15.52 -17.35
C LYS A 58 -17.31 14.47 -18.28
N LEU A 59 -16.35 14.87 -19.09
CA LEU A 59 -15.47 13.96 -19.82
C LEU A 59 -14.04 14.23 -19.42
N GLU A 60 -13.28 13.13 -19.26
CA GLU A 60 -11.89 13.17 -18.81
C GLU A 60 -10.99 12.74 -19.96
N VAL A 61 -9.97 13.53 -20.22
CA VAL A 61 -8.91 13.19 -21.17
C VAL A 61 -7.84 12.45 -20.41
N THR A 62 -7.75 11.13 -20.64
CA THR A 62 -6.71 10.28 -20.06
C THR A 62 -5.72 9.85 -21.13
N LEU A 63 -4.45 9.91 -20.78
CA LEU A 63 -3.34 9.46 -21.61
C LEU A 63 -2.78 8.19 -21.00
N LYS A 64 -2.64 7.15 -21.82
CA LYS A 64 -2.03 5.88 -21.41
C LYS A 64 -0.56 5.87 -21.79
N GLY A 65 0.27 5.41 -20.87
CA GLY A 65 1.70 5.33 -21.10
C GLY A 65 2.38 4.32 -20.19
N GLU A 66 3.66 4.13 -20.43
CA GLU A 66 4.54 3.39 -19.55
C GLU A 66 5.27 4.36 -18.65
N ALA A 67 5.36 4.02 -17.38
CA ALA A 67 5.99 4.83 -16.37
C ALA A 67 7.20 4.14 -15.76
N LEU A 68 8.30 4.87 -15.70
CA LEU A 68 9.47 4.50 -14.89
C LEU A 68 9.38 5.24 -13.56
N LEU A 69 9.31 4.48 -12.46
CA LEU A 69 9.25 5.03 -11.11
C LEU A 69 10.66 5.31 -10.60
N LEU A 70 10.91 6.56 -10.27
CA LEU A 70 12.20 7.09 -9.86
C LEU A 70 12.09 7.64 -8.44
N ARG A 71 12.97 7.17 -7.57
CA ARG A 71 13.00 7.54 -6.16
C ARG A 71 14.40 7.35 -5.61
N ARG A 72 14.69 7.97 -4.48
CA ARG A 72 15.97 7.81 -3.82
C ARG A 72 15.99 6.47 -3.10
N GLU A 73 17.02 5.68 -3.35
CA GLU A 73 17.22 4.37 -2.77
C GLU A 73 18.62 4.29 -2.17
N ALA A 74 18.75 3.77 -0.96
CA ALA A 74 20.04 3.56 -0.31
C ALA A 74 20.34 2.06 -0.24
N VAL A 75 21.46 1.65 -0.83
CA VAL A 75 21.90 0.25 -0.82
C VAL A 75 22.55 -0.07 0.51
N LEU A 76 22.18 -1.21 1.09
CA LEU A 76 22.77 -1.78 2.28
C LEU A 76 23.76 -2.87 1.91
N VAL A 77 25.01 -2.70 2.31
CA VAL A 77 26.08 -3.67 2.09
C VAL A 77 26.51 -4.34 3.39
N ALA A 78 26.99 -5.56 3.30
CA ALA A 78 27.53 -6.29 4.42
C ALA A 78 28.82 -5.62 4.95
N PRO A 79 28.88 -5.16 6.21
CA PRO A 79 30.09 -4.58 6.77
C PRO A 79 31.19 -5.60 7.09
N ALA A 80 30.85 -6.89 7.17
CA ALA A 80 31.74 -7.98 7.45
C ALA A 80 31.27 -9.25 6.74
N SER A 81 32.12 -10.27 6.64
CA SER A 81 31.71 -11.60 6.20
C SER A 81 31.13 -12.39 7.37
N GLY A 82 30.11 -13.21 7.12
CA GLY A 82 29.48 -14.03 8.14
C GLY A 82 28.05 -14.45 7.79
N LEU A 83 27.31 -14.90 8.78
CA LEU A 83 25.94 -15.38 8.64
C LEU A 83 24.96 -14.20 8.72
N TRP A 84 24.17 -13.95 7.68
CA TRP A 84 23.18 -12.86 7.64
C TRP A 84 21.92 -13.21 8.44
N GLN A 85 21.61 -12.43 9.46
CA GLN A 85 20.38 -12.56 10.25
C GLN A 85 19.52 -11.32 10.08
N VAL A 86 18.39 -11.47 9.39
CA VAL A 86 17.41 -10.39 9.15
C VAL A 86 16.51 -10.20 10.36
N LYS A 87 16.23 -8.94 10.71
CA LYS A 87 15.32 -8.58 11.82
C LYS A 87 14.06 -7.84 11.41
N VAL A 88 13.98 -7.38 10.15
CA VAL A 88 12.84 -6.64 9.60
C VAL A 88 12.22 -7.39 8.41
N LYS A 89 10.97 -7.08 8.10
CA LYS A 89 10.26 -7.68 6.95
C LYS A 89 10.40 -6.81 5.71
N ALA A 90 10.25 -7.42 4.53
CA ALA A 90 10.17 -6.67 3.28
C ALA A 90 8.97 -5.72 3.29
N GLY A 91 9.19 -4.46 2.90
CA GLY A 91 8.19 -3.39 2.94
C GLY A 91 8.01 -2.72 4.30
N GLU A 92 8.72 -3.16 5.34
CA GLU A 92 8.68 -2.53 6.66
C GLU A 92 9.35 -1.15 6.63
N ARG A 93 8.68 -0.17 7.23
CA ARG A 93 9.22 1.20 7.32
C ARG A 93 10.10 1.34 8.54
N VAL A 94 11.27 1.88 8.32
CA VAL A 94 12.30 2.07 9.36
C VAL A 94 12.78 3.52 9.39
N SER A 95 13.23 3.94 10.56
CA SER A 95 13.93 5.22 10.73
C SER A 95 15.43 5.04 10.45
N ALA A 96 16.13 6.13 10.16
CA ALA A 96 17.59 6.11 10.12
C ALA A 96 18.18 5.60 11.44
N GLY A 97 19.20 4.75 11.37
CA GLY A 97 19.81 4.09 12.53
C GLY A 97 19.09 2.83 13.02
N THR A 98 17.90 2.49 12.48
CA THR A 98 17.21 1.25 12.85
C THR A 98 18.02 0.03 12.40
N LYS A 99 18.18 -0.95 13.30
CA LYS A 99 18.87 -2.22 13.03
C LYS A 99 18.02 -3.10 12.11
N ILE A 100 18.44 -3.25 10.86
CA ILE A 100 17.79 -4.09 9.85
C ILE A 100 18.09 -5.57 10.10
N GLY A 101 19.30 -5.84 10.53
CA GLY A 101 19.78 -7.18 10.82
C GLY A 101 21.19 -7.15 11.40
N GLU A 102 21.81 -8.30 11.46
CA GLU A 102 23.20 -8.42 11.90
C GLU A 102 23.91 -9.53 11.16
N ILE A 103 25.21 -9.36 11.02
CA ILE A 103 26.09 -10.39 10.46
C ILE A 103 26.80 -11.06 11.62
N LEU A 104 26.59 -12.35 11.77
CA LEU A 104 27.17 -13.16 12.84
C LEU A 104 28.46 -13.81 12.34
N ASP A 105 29.55 -13.64 13.11
CA ASP A 105 30.77 -14.38 12.90
C ASP A 105 30.56 -15.84 13.37
N PRO A 106 30.58 -16.84 12.48
CA PRO A 106 30.30 -18.21 12.84
C PRO A 106 31.36 -18.82 13.75
N VAL A 107 32.60 -18.34 13.67
CA VAL A 107 33.72 -18.84 14.51
C VAL A 107 33.56 -18.32 15.95
N LEU A 108 33.28 -17.03 16.11
CA LEU A 108 33.03 -16.46 17.42
C LEU A 108 31.76 -17.04 18.06
N LEU A 109 30.71 -17.26 17.26
CA LEU A 109 29.46 -17.86 17.70
C LEU A 109 29.69 -19.30 18.22
N ALA A 110 30.38 -20.14 17.45
CA ALA A 110 30.70 -21.52 17.87
C ALA A 110 31.54 -21.53 19.15
N ARG A 111 32.55 -20.65 19.23
CA ARG A 111 33.38 -20.56 20.46
C ARG A 111 32.57 -20.11 21.66
N ALA A 112 31.68 -19.13 21.49
CA ALA A 112 30.81 -18.67 22.58
C ALA A 112 29.84 -19.77 23.05
N GLN A 113 29.27 -20.55 22.12
CA GLN A 113 28.42 -21.70 22.45
C GLN A 113 29.18 -22.78 23.20
N ALA A 114 30.37 -23.16 22.76
CA ALA A 114 31.19 -24.14 23.45
C ALA A 114 31.55 -23.70 24.86
N LEU A 115 31.94 -22.42 25.07
CA LEU A 115 32.20 -21.86 26.40
C LEU A 115 30.95 -21.82 27.30
N LYS A 116 29.80 -21.58 26.69
CA LYS A 116 28.53 -21.57 27.43
C LYS A 116 28.16 -22.98 27.89
N GLU A 117 28.28 -24.01 27.06
CA GLU A 117 28.03 -25.40 27.41
C GLU A 117 28.99 -25.86 28.51
N GLU A 118 30.27 -25.52 28.38
CA GLU A 118 31.29 -25.82 29.39
C GLU A 118 30.93 -25.13 30.74
N ALA A 119 30.56 -23.86 30.71
CA ALA A 119 30.16 -23.13 31.92
C ALA A 119 28.89 -23.71 32.57
N GLU A 120 27.91 -24.15 31.77
CA GLU A 120 26.69 -24.80 32.25
C GLU A 120 26.97 -26.15 32.91
N GLY A 121 27.87 -26.98 32.31
CA GLY A 121 28.33 -28.21 32.90
C GLY A 121 29.07 -27.99 34.21
N GLU A 122 30.04 -27.09 34.27
CA GLU A 122 30.72 -26.72 35.52
C GLU A 122 29.79 -26.19 36.60
N ARG A 123 28.79 -25.37 36.20
CA ARG A 123 27.76 -24.86 37.12
C ARG A 123 26.96 -26.00 37.75
N ALA A 124 26.49 -26.92 36.94
CA ALA A 124 25.70 -28.09 37.37
C ALA A 124 26.48 -28.95 38.37
N ALA A 125 27.74 -29.26 38.04
CA ALA A 125 28.63 -30.05 38.92
C ALA A 125 28.88 -29.31 40.24
N TRP A 126 29.25 -28.04 40.19
CA TRP A 126 29.49 -27.22 41.37
C TRP A 126 28.25 -27.11 42.25
N GLN A 127 27.06 -26.88 41.67
CA GLN A 127 25.82 -26.79 42.39
C GLN A 127 25.46 -28.10 43.11
N SER A 128 25.63 -29.24 42.40
CA SER A 128 25.43 -30.57 43.03
C SER A 128 26.36 -30.84 44.20
N GLU A 129 27.63 -30.40 44.11
CA GLU A 129 28.58 -30.55 45.22
C GLU A 129 28.21 -29.74 46.42
N VAL A 130 27.88 -28.42 46.22
CA VAL A 130 27.50 -27.52 47.31
C VAL A 130 26.20 -27.98 47.97
N ASP A 131 25.19 -28.38 47.18
CA ASP A 131 23.92 -28.91 47.68
C ASP A 131 24.14 -30.17 48.54
N SER A 132 24.99 -31.11 48.05
CA SER A 132 25.32 -32.32 48.81
C SER A 132 26.03 -32.05 50.13
N ARG A 133 26.91 -31.05 50.17
CA ARG A 133 27.57 -30.62 51.42
C ARG A 133 26.59 -29.96 52.35
N LEU A 134 25.72 -29.12 51.83
CA LEU A 134 24.69 -28.41 52.61
C LEU A 134 23.70 -29.39 53.27
N GLU A 135 23.25 -30.40 52.52
CA GLU A 135 22.36 -31.45 53.06
C GLU A 135 23.03 -32.25 54.20
N ARG A 136 24.28 -32.66 54.01
CA ARG A 136 25.01 -33.31 55.10
C ARG A 136 25.11 -32.48 56.38
N VAL A 137 25.46 -31.20 56.26
CA VAL A 137 25.50 -30.26 57.40
C VAL A 137 24.13 -30.10 58.06
N LYS A 138 23.05 -30.07 57.29
CA LYS A 138 21.68 -30.00 57.79
C LYS A 138 21.28 -31.27 58.55
N GLU A 139 21.64 -32.44 58.02
CA GLU A 139 21.39 -33.74 58.70
C GLU A 139 22.13 -33.81 60.05
N GLU A 140 23.46 -33.51 60.08
CA GLU A 140 24.24 -33.46 61.31
C GLU A 140 23.68 -32.41 62.35
N LEU A 141 23.23 -31.26 61.86
CA LEU A 141 22.63 -30.23 62.70
C LEU A 141 21.31 -30.69 63.27
N ALA A 142 20.50 -31.47 62.59
CA ALA A 142 19.26 -32.05 63.08
C ALA A 142 19.55 -33.12 64.15
N GLU A 143 20.53 -33.98 63.88
CA GLU A 143 20.97 -35.03 64.88
C GLU A 143 21.48 -34.40 66.18
N VAL A 144 22.42 -33.44 66.06
CA VAL A 144 22.96 -32.75 67.25
C VAL A 144 21.87 -32.00 68.01
N THR A 145 20.90 -31.43 67.30
CA THR A 145 19.77 -30.75 67.93
C THR A 145 18.85 -31.70 68.68
N ALA A 146 18.61 -32.91 68.17
CA ALA A 146 17.85 -33.96 68.78
C ALA A 146 18.59 -34.48 70.08
N ASP A 147 19.91 -34.65 70.00
CA ASP A 147 20.72 -35.05 71.11
C ASP A 147 20.73 -34.02 72.23
N ILE A 148 20.80 -32.72 71.88
CA ILE A 148 20.67 -31.65 72.89
C ILE A 148 19.30 -31.72 73.57
N GLN A 149 18.22 -31.93 72.83
CA GLN A 149 16.87 -32.05 73.38
C GLN A 149 16.75 -33.25 74.33
N ALA A 150 17.29 -34.40 73.91
CA ALA A 150 17.33 -35.61 74.78
C ALA A 150 18.15 -35.41 76.10
N ALA A 151 19.33 -34.79 75.93
CA ALA A 151 20.18 -34.47 77.12
C ALA A 151 19.49 -33.48 78.08
N VAL A 152 18.83 -32.45 77.53
CA VAL A 152 18.05 -31.49 78.31
C VAL A 152 16.87 -32.16 79.04
N ALA A 153 16.16 -33.07 78.34
CA ALA A 153 15.05 -33.83 78.93
C ALA A 153 15.54 -34.72 80.13
N THR A 154 16.69 -35.39 79.87
CA THR A 154 17.31 -36.24 80.95
C THR A 154 17.77 -35.41 82.16
N LEU A 155 18.40 -34.27 81.94
CA LEU A 155 18.78 -33.35 82.97
C LEU A 155 17.55 -32.86 83.78
N ARG A 156 16.46 -32.49 83.11
CA ARG A 156 15.21 -32.07 83.78
C ARG A 156 14.60 -33.15 84.63
N SER A 157 14.62 -34.41 84.23
CA SER A 157 14.13 -35.54 85.00
C SER A 157 15.04 -35.91 86.19
N GLY A 158 16.38 -35.74 86.02
CA GLY A 158 17.38 -36.05 87.08
C GLY A 158 17.51 -35.00 88.20
N LEU A 159 17.13 -33.75 87.98
CA LEU A 159 17.23 -32.68 88.98
C LEU A 159 16.36 -32.87 90.19
N HIS A 160 15.43 -33.82 90.18
CA HIS A 160 14.52 -34.11 91.32
C HIS A 160 14.89 -35.38 92.11
N GLN A 161 16.06 -36.03 91.85
CA GLN A 161 16.49 -37.27 92.52
C GLN A 161 17.73 -37.02 93.37
N PRO A 162 17.70 -37.25 94.67
CA PRO A 162 18.86 -37.08 95.58
C PRO A 162 19.94 -38.14 95.29
N GLY A 163 21.22 -37.72 95.15
CA GLY A 163 22.38 -38.62 95.00
C GLY A 163 23.00 -38.70 93.58
N GLN A 164 22.50 -38.01 92.55
CA GLN A 164 22.97 -38.14 91.19
C GLN A 164 23.97 -37.04 90.71
N GLY A 165 24.65 -36.33 91.58
CA GLY A 165 25.52 -35.17 91.23
C GLY A 165 26.62 -35.45 90.20
N ALA A 166 27.24 -36.66 90.29
CA ALA A 166 28.30 -37.07 89.32
C ALA A 166 27.75 -37.36 87.92
N GLN A 167 26.49 -37.79 87.80
CA GLN A 167 25.84 -38.10 86.54
C GLN A 167 25.33 -36.82 85.88
N THR A 168 24.83 -35.88 86.64
CA THR A 168 24.41 -34.54 86.25
C THR A 168 25.60 -33.76 85.65
N TRP A 169 26.75 -33.77 86.30
CA TRP A 169 27.95 -33.10 85.82
C TRP A 169 28.47 -33.65 84.53
N ARG A 170 28.43 -34.98 84.26
CA ARG A 170 28.80 -35.61 82.97
C ARG A 170 27.82 -35.23 81.86
N LEU A 171 26.55 -35.13 82.18
CA LEU A 171 25.51 -34.69 81.21
C LEU A 171 25.67 -33.21 80.87
N GLU A 172 26.02 -32.35 81.82
CA GLU A 172 26.35 -30.95 81.54
C GLU A 172 27.54 -30.80 80.62
N GLN A 173 28.65 -31.54 80.86
CA GLN A 173 29.80 -31.53 80.00
C GLN A 173 29.47 -32.05 78.57
N THR A 174 28.56 -33.01 78.50
CA THR A 174 28.11 -33.53 77.14
C THR A 174 27.27 -32.50 76.47
N LEU A 175 26.40 -31.81 77.15
CA LEU A 175 25.57 -30.75 76.62
C LEU A 175 26.42 -29.59 76.08
N ASP A 176 27.47 -29.17 76.84
CA ASP A 176 28.40 -28.13 76.42
C ASP A 176 29.09 -28.50 75.08
N LYS A 177 29.54 -29.77 74.98
CA LYS A 177 30.15 -30.26 73.70
C LYS A 177 29.16 -30.28 72.54
N LEU A 178 27.92 -30.72 72.80
CA LEU A 178 26.86 -30.71 71.72
C LEU A 178 26.47 -29.32 71.33
N VAL A 179 26.37 -28.36 72.26
CA VAL A 179 26.10 -26.96 71.99
C VAL A 179 27.23 -26.33 71.13
N ALA A 180 28.52 -26.59 71.55
CA ALA A 180 29.66 -26.15 70.79
C ALA A 180 29.63 -26.71 69.34
N ARG A 181 29.34 -28.02 69.15
CA ARG A 181 29.21 -28.66 67.88
C ARG A 181 28.09 -28.05 66.99
N ARG A 182 26.95 -27.74 67.58
CA ARG A 182 25.85 -27.08 66.89
C ARG A 182 26.26 -25.70 66.39
N VAL A 183 27.00 -24.91 67.14
CA VAL A 183 27.50 -23.59 66.77
C VAL A 183 28.48 -23.72 65.57
N GLU A 184 29.39 -24.73 65.61
CA GLU A 184 30.31 -24.99 64.53
C GLU A 184 29.55 -25.36 63.20
N LEU A 185 28.55 -26.26 63.27
CA LEU A 185 27.73 -26.67 62.13
C LEU A 185 26.91 -25.50 61.60
N GLN A 186 26.35 -24.65 62.42
CA GLN A 186 25.66 -23.44 62.02
C GLN A 186 26.60 -22.46 61.27
N ALA A 187 27.84 -22.30 61.73
CA ALA A 187 28.85 -21.48 61.10
C ALA A 187 29.27 -22.09 59.75
N GLU A 188 29.37 -23.42 59.66
CA GLU A 188 29.66 -24.11 58.40
C GLU A 188 28.52 -23.99 57.42
N GLN A 189 27.26 -24.14 57.84
CA GLN A 189 26.08 -23.90 57.03
C GLN A 189 26.06 -22.49 56.44
N ALA A 190 26.35 -21.47 57.27
CA ALA A 190 26.43 -20.09 56.83
C ALA A 190 27.53 -19.87 55.80
N ARG A 191 28.72 -20.46 55.96
CA ARG A 191 29.82 -20.42 55.00
C ARG A 191 29.45 -21.07 53.65
N LEU A 192 28.81 -22.24 53.71
CA LEU A 192 28.35 -22.92 52.48
C LEU A 192 27.28 -22.12 51.75
N ALA A 193 26.36 -21.47 52.48
CA ALA A 193 25.36 -20.59 51.90
C ALA A 193 26.00 -19.34 51.23
N GLU A 194 27.07 -18.79 51.85
CA GLU A 194 27.82 -17.68 51.25
C GLU A 194 28.63 -18.14 50.02
N GLU A 195 29.25 -19.34 50.05
CA GLU A 195 29.91 -19.95 48.92
C GLU A 195 28.92 -20.17 47.77
N ALA A 196 27.73 -20.68 48.04
CA ALA A 196 26.65 -20.84 47.06
C ALA A 196 26.27 -19.49 46.42
N ALA A 197 26.16 -18.45 47.24
CA ALA A 197 25.83 -17.10 46.74
C ALA A 197 26.95 -16.47 45.88
N ARG A 198 28.20 -16.69 46.21
CA ARG A 198 29.35 -16.19 45.43
C ARG A 198 29.47 -16.88 44.09
N GLY A 199 29.09 -18.17 43.96
CA GLY A 199 29.25 -18.99 42.79
C GLY A 199 30.68 -19.41 42.49
N GLY A 200 30.86 -20.30 41.56
CA GLY A 200 32.13 -20.90 41.18
C GLY A 200 32.83 -20.24 39.97
N ALA A 201 33.90 -20.90 39.51
CA ALA A 201 34.70 -20.47 38.35
C ALA A 201 33.90 -20.37 37.05
N TRP A 202 32.82 -21.13 36.91
CA TRP A 202 31.90 -21.13 35.79
C TRP A 202 31.38 -19.72 35.44
N ARG A 203 31.24 -18.80 36.40
CA ARG A 203 30.77 -17.43 36.16
C ARG A 203 31.67 -16.64 35.20
N LYS A 204 33.00 -16.81 35.35
CA LYS A 204 33.94 -16.16 34.43
C LYS A 204 33.78 -16.65 33.00
N LYS A 205 33.62 -17.97 32.83
CA LYS A 205 33.38 -18.58 31.51
C LYS A 205 32.05 -18.12 30.93
N SER A 206 31.00 -18.09 31.73
CA SER A 206 29.68 -17.58 31.31
C SER A 206 29.75 -16.11 30.88
N GLN A 207 30.45 -15.26 31.64
CA GLN A 207 30.64 -13.84 31.25
C GLN A 207 31.48 -13.69 29.98
N GLU A 208 32.48 -14.53 29.78
CA GLU A 208 33.27 -14.51 28.53
C GLU A 208 32.45 -14.99 27.33
N ALA A 209 31.64 -16.06 27.48
CA ALA A 209 30.73 -16.52 26.46
C ALA A 209 29.74 -15.41 26.07
N GLU A 210 29.16 -14.69 27.04
CA GLU A 210 28.28 -13.55 26.77
C GLU A 210 28.99 -12.39 26.06
N ARG A 211 30.27 -12.13 26.38
CA ARG A 211 31.07 -11.10 25.67
C ARG A 211 31.28 -11.49 24.22
N LEU A 212 31.67 -12.75 23.98
CA LEU A 212 31.84 -13.27 22.62
C LEU A 212 30.54 -13.23 21.82
N LEU A 213 29.40 -13.60 22.41
CA LEU A 213 28.10 -13.49 21.77
C LEU A 213 27.76 -12.05 21.37
N ARG A 214 28.03 -11.08 22.24
CA ARG A 214 27.83 -9.66 21.92
C ARG A 214 28.77 -9.15 20.82
N SER A 215 30.00 -9.65 20.76
CA SER A 215 30.98 -9.25 19.73
C SER A 215 30.84 -10.02 18.43
N ALA A 216 30.16 -11.16 18.43
CA ALA A 216 29.95 -11.97 17.25
C ALA A 216 28.98 -11.35 16.22
N GLY A 217 28.17 -10.39 16.64
CA GLY A 217 27.16 -9.74 15.77
C GLY A 217 27.60 -8.32 15.33
N THR A 218 27.81 -8.13 14.04
CA THR A 218 28.01 -6.80 13.45
C THR A 218 26.66 -6.25 12.96
N PRO A 219 26.13 -5.14 13.51
CA PRO A 219 24.83 -4.63 13.13
C PRO A 219 24.85 -4.00 11.74
N VAL A 220 23.80 -4.27 10.96
CA VAL A 220 23.48 -3.58 9.72
C VAL A 220 22.31 -2.64 10.01
N VAL A 221 22.53 -1.34 9.83
CA VAL A 221 21.56 -0.29 10.17
C VAL A 221 21.09 0.46 8.93
N ALA A 222 19.87 0.97 8.96
CA ALA A 222 19.33 1.81 7.90
C ALA A 222 20.08 3.16 7.87
N PRO A 223 20.70 3.57 6.74
CA PRO A 223 21.38 4.86 6.64
C PRO A 223 20.40 6.03 6.53
N VAL A 224 19.19 5.77 6.05
CA VAL A 224 18.11 6.74 5.80
C VAL A 224 16.76 6.16 6.22
N PRO A 225 15.76 7.00 6.51
CA PRO A 225 14.41 6.51 6.75
C PRO A 225 13.78 6.02 5.44
N GLY A 226 12.91 5.00 5.49
CA GLY A 226 12.23 4.47 4.32
C GLY A 226 11.72 3.05 4.51
N ALA A 227 11.28 2.42 3.41
CA ALA A 227 10.84 1.04 3.39
C ALA A 227 11.98 0.10 2.95
N VAL A 228 12.17 -1.02 3.66
CA VAL A 228 13.26 -1.97 3.40
C VAL A 228 12.82 -3.00 2.37
N PHE A 229 13.64 -3.23 1.34
CA PHE A 229 13.44 -4.28 0.35
C PHE A 229 14.71 -5.09 0.13
N PHE A 230 14.55 -6.40 -0.09
CA PHE A 230 15.66 -7.33 -0.29
C PHE A 230 15.87 -7.66 -1.78
N VAL A 231 15.08 -7.07 -2.68
CA VAL A 231 15.21 -7.22 -4.13
C VAL A 231 15.82 -5.96 -4.72
N LEU A 232 16.88 -6.12 -5.50
CA LEU A 232 17.58 -5.04 -6.18
C LEU A 232 17.43 -5.23 -7.70
N ASP A 233 17.31 -4.11 -8.40
CA ASP A 233 17.14 -4.08 -9.85
C ASP A 233 18.33 -3.42 -10.59
N GLY A 234 19.36 -3.02 -9.85
CA GLY A 234 20.56 -2.38 -10.37
C GLY A 234 20.39 -0.90 -10.73
N TRP A 235 19.24 -0.30 -10.34
CA TRP A 235 18.94 1.11 -10.59
C TRP A 235 18.92 1.97 -9.34
N GLU A 236 19.36 1.42 -8.22
CA GLU A 236 19.28 2.05 -6.91
C GLU A 236 20.02 3.40 -6.84
N GLU A 237 21.15 3.52 -7.58
CA GLU A 237 21.97 4.73 -7.61
C GLU A 237 21.79 5.56 -8.87
N ALA A 238 20.94 5.10 -9.82
CA ALA A 238 20.82 5.73 -11.13
C ALA A 238 20.05 7.05 -11.12
N PHE A 239 19.31 7.37 -10.05
CA PHE A 239 18.47 8.54 -9.97
C PHE A 239 18.76 9.42 -8.77
N ASP A 240 19.14 10.68 -9.06
CA ASP A 240 19.20 11.75 -8.08
C ASP A 240 18.01 12.71 -8.27
N PRO A 241 17.09 12.82 -7.29
CA PRO A 241 15.93 13.71 -7.37
C PRO A 241 16.28 15.19 -7.61
N LEU A 242 17.49 15.61 -7.28
CA LEU A 242 17.96 16.99 -7.51
C LEU A 242 18.31 17.25 -8.98
N GLN A 243 18.51 16.20 -9.79
CA GLN A 243 18.79 16.26 -11.22
C GLN A 243 17.57 15.84 -12.06
N SER A 244 16.39 16.34 -11.72
CA SER A 244 15.11 15.92 -12.32
C SER A 244 15.06 15.99 -13.86
N ARG A 245 15.77 16.95 -14.51
CA ARG A 245 15.84 17.03 -15.96
C ARG A 245 16.61 15.86 -16.58
N ALA A 246 17.65 15.36 -15.95
CA ALA A 246 18.39 14.20 -16.41
C ALA A 246 17.53 12.93 -16.41
N ALA A 247 16.50 12.87 -15.55
CA ALA A 247 15.57 11.75 -15.51
C ALA A 247 14.78 11.55 -16.82
N LEU A 248 14.55 12.60 -17.61
CA LEU A 248 13.88 12.49 -18.91
C LEU A 248 14.70 11.73 -19.95
N THR A 249 16.01 11.73 -19.83
CA THR A 249 16.93 11.02 -20.73
C THR A 249 17.23 9.59 -20.32
N LEU A 250 16.80 9.19 -19.10
CA LEU A 250 16.98 7.81 -18.63
C LEU A 250 16.21 6.86 -19.56
N VAL A 251 16.94 5.93 -20.14
CA VAL A 251 16.40 4.84 -20.96
C VAL A 251 16.20 3.63 -20.05
N GLU A 252 15.13 2.88 -20.28
CA GLU A 252 14.89 1.65 -19.53
C GLU A 252 16.12 0.73 -19.56
N PRO A 253 16.49 0.14 -18.40
CA PRO A 253 17.54 -0.85 -18.37
C PRO A 253 17.08 -2.09 -19.14
N LYS A 254 17.69 -2.36 -20.25
CA LYS A 254 17.53 -3.66 -20.88
C LYS A 254 18.29 -4.70 -20.05
N GLY A 255 17.56 -5.51 -19.30
CA GLY A 255 18.12 -6.59 -18.48
C GLY A 255 18.55 -6.13 -17.09
N ALA A 256 17.60 -5.64 -16.28
CA ALA A 256 17.82 -5.48 -14.84
C ALA A 256 18.32 -6.81 -14.26
N VAL A 257 19.54 -6.81 -13.74
CA VAL A 257 20.06 -7.96 -12.99
C VAL A 257 19.35 -7.87 -11.63
N LEU A 258 18.28 -8.63 -11.49
CA LEU A 258 17.70 -8.90 -10.18
C LEU A 258 18.80 -9.57 -9.36
N ALA A 259 19.44 -8.81 -8.47
CA ALA A 259 20.34 -9.42 -7.52
C ALA A 259 19.50 -10.40 -6.68
N THR A 260 19.92 -11.64 -6.64
CA THR A 260 19.24 -12.68 -5.84
C THR A 260 19.26 -12.20 -4.40
N PRO A 261 18.08 -12.08 -3.76
CA PRO A 261 18.06 -11.67 -2.37
C PRO A 261 18.80 -12.68 -1.52
N VAL A 262 19.68 -12.20 -0.66
CA VAL A 262 20.36 -13.06 0.31
C VAL A 262 19.34 -13.51 1.34
N GLY A 263 19.12 -14.82 1.44
CA GLY A 263 18.22 -15.42 2.41
C GLY A 263 18.69 -15.21 3.85
N ALA A 264 17.74 -15.16 4.78
CA ALA A 264 18.07 -15.18 6.19
C ALA A 264 18.79 -16.50 6.54
N GLY A 265 19.93 -16.42 7.20
CA GLY A 265 20.76 -17.57 7.54
C GLY A 265 21.78 -17.99 6.47
N GLU A 266 21.93 -17.23 5.39
CA GLU A 266 22.97 -17.47 4.38
C GLU A 266 24.26 -16.75 4.75
N ASN A 267 25.40 -17.34 4.29
CA ASN A 267 26.70 -16.70 4.41
C ASN A 267 26.86 -15.58 3.40
N VAL A 268 27.34 -14.44 3.87
CA VAL A 268 27.63 -13.25 3.05
C VAL A 268 29.10 -12.89 3.14
N ALA A 269 29.62 -12.30 2.07
CA ALA A 269 30.94 -11.69 2.04
C ALA A 269 30.87 -10.20 2.40
N ALA A 270 31.94 -9.67 2.98
CA ALA A 270 32.06 -8.22 3.20
C ALA A 270 31.92 -7.46 1.87
N GLY A 271 31.13 -6.37 1.86
CA GLY A 271 30.79 -5.61 0.66
C GLY A 271 29.65 -6.19 -0.18
N GLN A 272 29.15 -7.38 0.13
CA GLN A 272 27.99 -7.96 -0.56
C GLN A 272 26.73 -7.15 -0.28
N ILE A 273 25.91 -6.92 -1.33
CA ILE A 273 24.65 -6.21 -1.21
C ILE A 273 23.63 -7.10 -0.50
N LEU A 274 22.96 -6.54 0.52
CA LEU A 274 21.99 -7.25 1.35
C LEU A 274 20.54 -6.82 1.09
N ALA A 275 20.32 -5.53 0.95
CA ALA A 275 19.01 -4.92 0.87
C ALA A 275 19.09 -3.50 0.33
N LYS A 276 17.94 -2.88 0.11
CA LYS A 276 17.84 -1.44 -0.14
C LYS A 276 16.79 -0.81 0.78
N VAL A 277 16.99 0.48 1.10
CA VAL A 277 16.00 1.33 1.78
C VAL A 277 15.46 2.31 0.75
N VAL A 278 14.16 2.23 0.50
CA VAL A 278 13.47 3.10 -0.45
C VAL A 278 12.89 4.29 0.29
N GLN A 279 13.35 5.50 -0.04
CA GLN A 279 12.78 6.76 0.41
C GLN A 279 11.61 7.11 -0.49
N ASP A 280 10.40 7.04 0.01
CA ASP A 280 9.16 7.29 -0.73
C ASP A 280 8.56 8.69 -0.51
N GLU A 281 9.26 9.55 0.26
CA GLU A 281 8.84 10.94 0.48
C GLU A 281 8.71 11.74 -0.82
N ARG A 282 9.61 11.48 -1.78
CA ARG A 282 9.59 12.07 -3.11
C ARG A 282 9.76 10.98 -4.16
N THR A 283 8.66 10.63 -4.79
CA THR A 283 8.62 9.66 -5.90
C THR A 283 8.31 10.41 -7.19
N PHE A 284 9.14 10.19 -8.20
CA PHE A 284 8.92 10.70 -9.54
C PHE A 284 8.47 9.57 -10.47
N CYS A 285 7.68 9.95 -11.46
CA CYS A 285 7.15 9.05 -12.45
C CYS A 285 7.50 9.62 -13.83
N LYS A 286 8.46 9.03 -14.53
CA LYS A 286 8.72 9.36 -15.93
C LYS A 286 7.73 8.60 -16.79
N VAL A 287 6.82 9.31 -17.42
CA VAL A 287 5.79 8.75 -18.31
C VAL A 287 6.18 9.02 -19.76
N VAL A 288 6.18 7.98 -20.58
CA VAL A 288 6.38 8.09 -22.03
C VAL A 288 5.05 7.84 -22.72
N LEU A 289 4.60 8.84 -23.47
CA LEU A 289 3.36 8.83 -24.24
C LEU A 289 3.70 8.69 -25.71
N LYS A 290 3.09 7.72 -26.38
CA LYS A 290 3.25 7.52 -27.83
C LYS A 290 2.17 8.28 -28.59
N GLY A 291 2.56 9.09 -29.58
CA GLY A 291 1.67 9.82 -30.49
C GLY A 291 1.89 11.33 -30.53
N ALA A 292 1.89 11.89 -31.71
CA ALA A 292 2.27 13.29 -31.97
C ALA A 292 1.20 14.36 -31.69
N SER A 293 -0.04 14.00 -31.35
CA SER A 293 -1.17 14.94 -31.26
C SER A 293 -1.98 14.83 -29.99
N VAL A 294 -1.33 14.54 -28.89
CA VAL A 294 -2.02 14.39 -27.62
C VAL A 294 -2.00 15.73 -26.87
N PRO A 295 -3.11 16.20 -26.29
CA PRO A 295 -3.09 17.38 -25.43
C PRO A 295 -2.23 17.10 -24.21
N VAL A 296 -1.00 17.62 -24.24
CA VAL A 296 -0.03 17.45 -23.15
C VAL A 296 -0.30 18.51 -22.09
N PRO A 297 -0.28 18.17 -20.79
CA PRO A 297 -0.37 19.16 -19.72
C PRO A 297 0.83 20.12 -19.77
N LYS A 298 0.70 21.26 -19.15
CA LYS A 298 1.78 22.24 -19.07
C LYS A 298 2.67 21.96 -17.86
N LEU A 299 3.88 22.51 -17.92
CA LEU A 299 4.77 22.51 -16.76
C LEU A 299 4.10 23.19 -15.56
N GLY A 300 4.10 22.53 -14.41
CA GLY A 300 3.46 22.99 -13.19
C GLY A 300 1.99 22.59 -13.03
N ASP A 301 1.36 22.00 -14.06
CA ASP A 301 -0.01 21.52 -13.94
C ASP A 301 -0.10 20.36 -12.94
N ASP A 302 -1.21 20.34 -12.19
CA ASP A 302 -1.60 19.21 -11.36
C ASP A 302 -2.40 18.21 -12.20
N VAL A 303 -1.98 16.96 -12.16
CA VAL A 303 -2.61 15.85 -12.86
C VAL A 303 -2.91 14.70 -11.89
N GLU A 304 -3.85 13.86 -12.26
CA GLU A 304 -4.14 12.62 -11.54
C GLU A 304 -3.56 11.44 -12.32
N VAL A 305 -2.81 10.58 -11.64
CA VAL A 305 -2.18 9.39 -12.22
C VAL A 305 -2.82 8.16 -11.60
N THR A 306 -3.33 7.30 -12.46
CA THR A 306 -3.87 6.00 -12.06
C THR A 306 -2.92 4.90 -12.49
N PHE A 307 -2.71 3.92 -11.62
CA PHE A 307 -1.91 2.72 -11.83
C PHE A 307 -2.85 1.50 -11.86
N PRO A 308 -3.40 1.13 -13.02
CA PRO A 308 -4.48 0.14 -13.09
C PRO A 308 -4.10 -1.24 -12.54
N ALA A 309 -2.86 -1.68 -12.78
CA ALA A 309 -2.35 -2.98 -12.31
C ALA A 309 -2.33 -3.10 -10.77
N PHE A 310 -2.28 -1.98 -10.06
CA PHE A 310 -2.18 -1.92 -8.60
C PHE A 310 -3.44 -1.37 -7.94
N ALA A 311 -4.48 -1.04 -8.72
CA ALA A 311 -5.68 -0.34 -8.27
C ALA A 311 -5.36 0.90 -7.42
N ALA A 312 -4.29 1.62 -7.78
CA ALA A 312 -3.77 2.77 -7.05
C ALA A 312 -3.88 4.04 -7.89
N HIS A 313 -4.03 5.18 -7.21
CA HIS A 313 -4.05 6.51 -7.83
C HIS A 313 -3.27 7.49 -6.97
N ALA A 314 -2.72 8.50 -7.59
CA ALA A 314 -1.99 9.58 -6.92
C ALA A 314 -2.15 10.89 -7.66
N GLY A 315 -2.26 12.00 -6.93
CA GLY A 315 -2.07 13.32 -7.49
C GLY A 315 -0.59 13.53 -7.83
N ALA A 316 -0.30 14.22 -8.91
CA ALA A 316 1.06 14.50 -9.33
C ALA A 316 1.17 15.92 -9.89
N ASN A 317 2.38 16.50 -9.80
CA ASN A 317 2.72 17.78 -10.42
C ASN A 317 3.67 17.53 -11.60
N VAL A 318 3.44 18.20 -12.72
CA VAL A 318 4.28 18.10 -13.92
C VAL A 318 5.55 18.93 -13.71
N THR A 319 6.69 18.27 -13.49
CA THR A 319 7.96 18.93 -13.19
C THR A 319 8.86 19.12 -14.39
N ALA A 320 8.71 18.30 -15.46
CA ALA A 320 9.42 18.47 -16.72
C ALA A 320 8.65 17.82 -17.88
N ILE A 321 8.83 18.37 -19.08
CA ILE A 321 8.24 17.84 -20.30
C ILE A 321 9.29 17.93 -21.42
N GLN A 322 9.41 16.85 -22.19
CA GLN A 322 10.21 16.80 -23.39
C GLN A 322 9.35 16.26 -24.52
N GLN A 323 9.00 17.13 -25.45
CA GLN A 323 8.24 16.76 -26.65
C GLN A 323 9.20 16.34 -27.78
N GLY A 324 8.99 15.15 -28.33
CA GLY A 324 9.63 14.65 -29.53
C GLY A 324 8.61 14.50 -30.66
N GLU A 325 9.05 14.17 -31.86
CA GLU A 325 8.17 13.98 -33.04
C GLU A 325 7.23 12.77 -32.88
N ALA A 326 7.69 11.69 -32.27
CA ALA A 326 6.93 10.45 -32.13
C ALA A 326 6.45 10.19 -30.69
N GLU A 327 7.11 10.75 -29.69
CA GLU A 327 6.87 10.47 -28.27
C GLU A 327 7.00 11.76 -27.45
N THR A 328 6.21 11.84 -26.40
CA THR A 328 6.34 12.88 -25.39
C THR A 328 6.71 12.23 -24.04
N ALA A 329 7.83 12.62 -23.47
CA ALA A 329 8.22 12.23 -22.13
C ALA A 329 7.83 13.31 -21.12
N MET A 330 7.20 12.91 -20.02
CA MET A 330 6.84 13.79 -18.91
C MET A 330 7.45 13.25 -17.62
N LEU A 331 7.91 14.14 -16.78
CA LEU A 331 8.30 13.83 -15.41
C LEU A 331 7.25 14.40 -14.46
N LEU A 332 6.63 13.50 -13.69
CA LEU A 332 5.58 13.79 -12.73
C LEU A 332 6.12 13.54 -11.31
N GLU A 333 6.01 14.50 -10.42
CA GLU A 333 6.29 14.32 -8.99
C GLU A 333 5.00 13.92 -8.29
N LEU A 334 4.95 12.71 -7.72
CA LEU A 334 3.78 12.20 -7.01
C LEU A 334 3.63 12.89 -5.66
N LYS A 335 2.45 13.45 -5.37
CA LYS A 335 2.17 14.14 -4.10
C LYS A 335 2.09 13.17 -2.92
N ASN A 336 1.52 11.99 -3.16
CA ASN A 336 1.42 10.90 -2.20
C ASN A 336 1.69 9.59 -2.94
N SER A 337 2.88 9.04 -2.78
CA SER A 337 3.22 7.77 -3.43
C SER A 337 2.52 6.60 -2.75
N PRO A 338 1.68 5.83 -3.46
CA PRO A 338 1.09 4.63 -2.92
C PRO A 338 2.16 3.62 -2.48
N PRO A 339 2.07 3.05 -1.26
CA PRO A 339 3.11 2.14 -0.74
C PRO A 339 3.36 0.91 -1.63
N VAL A 340 2.34 0.46 -2.36
CA VAL A 340 2.45 -0.68 -3.29
C VAL A 340 3.48 -0.41 -4.39
N LEU A 341 3.70 0.84 -4.77
CA LEU A 341 4.66 1.22 -5.81
C LEU A 341 6.11 1.18 -5.31
N ALA A 342 6.35 1.10 -4.01
CA ALA A 342 7.70 1.20 -3.45
C ALA A 342 8.65 0.08 -3.92
N ARG A 343 8.14 -1.07 -4.31
CA ARG A 343 8.92 -2.20 -4.85
C ARG A 343 8.95 -2.28 -6.38
N GLU A 344 8.12 -1.48 -7.04
CA GLU A 344 7.99 -1.53 -8.49
C GLU A 344 8.92 -0.50 -9.14
N ARG A 345 9.45 -0.83 -10.33
CA ARG A 345 10.25 0.09 -11.15
C ARG A 345 9.48 0.58 -12.36
N MET A 346 8.70 -0.29 -12.96
CA MET A 346 7.91 -0.02 -14.15
C MET A 346 6.42 -0.23 -13.86
N ALA A 347 5.58 0.63 -14.42
CA ALA A 347 4.14 0.51 -14.30
C ALA A 347 3.43 1.05 -15.55
N GLN A 348 2.32 0.43 -15.90
CA GLN A 348 1.37 1.04 -16.85
C GLN A 348 0.58 2.12 -16.11
N VAL A 349 0.45 3.29 -16.72
CA VAL A 349 -0.24 4.43 -16.11
C VAL A 349 -1.26 5.05 -17.05
N GLU A 350 -2.30 5.60 -16.42
CA GLU A 350 -3.27 6.48 -17.05
C GLU A 350 -3.15 7.86 -16.40
N VAL A 351 -2.74 8.85 -17.15
CA VAL A 351 -2.60 10.23 -16.69
C VAL A 351 -3.82 11.03 -17.13
N MET A 352 -4.61 11.52 -16.18
CA MET A 352 -5.73 12.40 -16.44
C MET A 352 -5.22 13.84 -16.58
N VAL A 353 -5.17 14.31 -17.82
CA VAL A 353 -4.59 15.63 -18.16
C VAL A 353 -5.61 16.76 -18.19
N ARG A 354 -6.89 16.43 -18.39
CA ARG A 354 -7.94 17.44 -18.46
C ARG A 354 -9.30 16.86 -18.06
N ARG A 355 -10.02 17.61 -17.27
CA ARG A 355 -11.43 17.35 -16.95
C ARG A 355 -12.27 18.48 -17.53
N LEU A 356 -13.15 18.17 -18.46
CA LEU A 356 -14.04 19.12 -19.10
C LEU A 356 -15.47 18.90 -18.58
N HIS A 357 -16.15 19.97 -18.27
CA HIS A 357 -17.55 19.97 -17.85
C HIS A 357 -18.41 20.71 -18.88
N GLY A 358 -19.60 20.21 -19.14
CA GLY A 358 -20.54 20.84 -20.03
C GLY A 358 -21.63 19.92 -20.56
N PRO A 359 -22.39 20.39 -21.56
CA PRO A 359 -23.46 19.62 -22.18
C PRO A 359 -22.92 18.40 -22.91
N LEU A 360 -23.47 17.23 -22.61
CA LEU A 360 -23.16 15.96 -23.28
C LEU A 360 -24.28 15.57 -24.21
N VAL A 361 -23.90 15.23 -25.43
CA VAL A 361 -24.78 14.64 -26.46
C VAL A 361 -24.25 13.30 -26.92
N PRO A 362 -25.10 12.37 -27.38
CA PRO A 362 -24.62 11.19 -28.05
C PRO A 362 -23.81 11.59 -29.32
N GLU A 363 -22.67 10.96 -29.55
CA GLU A 363 -21.84 11.25 -30.71
C GLU A 363 -22.62 11.09 -32.06
N LYS A 364 -23.59 10.15 -32.06
CA LYS A 364 -24.50 9.92 -33.20
C LYS A 364 -25.49 11.07 -33.44
N ALA A 365 -25.62 12.04 -32.54
CA ALA A 365 -26.43 13.22 -32.74
C ALA A 365 -25.68 14.31 -33.51
N LEU A 366 -24.36 14.22 -33.61
CA LEU A 366 -23.55 15.17 -34.35
C LEU A 366 -23.77 15.00 -35.87
N VAL A 367 -24.12 16.08 -36.52
CA VAL A 367 -24.38 16.14 -37.98
C VAL A 367 -23.59 17.28 -38.58
N ARG A 368 -23.08 17.08 -39.78
CA ARG A 368 -22.40 18.13 -40.55
C ARG A 368 -23.35 18.69 -41.60
N GLU A 369 -23.63 19.98 -41.52
CA GLU A 369 -24.41 20.71 -42.53
C GLU A 369 -23.49 21.72 -43.24
N GLY A 370 -23.14 21.39 -44.49
CA GLY A 370 -22.09 22.11 -45.21
C GLY A 370 -20.74 22.03 -44.49
N SER A 371 -20.19 23.18 -44.13
CA SER A 371 -18.92 23.27 -43.39
C SER A 371 -19.09 23.28 -41.87
N ARG A 372 -20.33 23.37 -41.33
CA ARG A 372 -20.61 23.50 -39.92
C ARG A 372 -20.98 22.15 -39.30
N LEU A 373 -20.40 21.85 -38.13
CA LEU A 373 -20.77 20.73 -37.26
C LEU A 373 -21.84 21.23 -36.28
N GLY A 374 -22.89 20.43 -36.08
CA GLY A 374 -23.97 20.83 -35.20
C GLY A 374 -24.86 19.65 -34.82
N VAL A 375 -25.95 19.93 -34.18
CA VAL A 375 -26.99 18.99 -33.79
C VAL A 375 -28.36 19.56 -34.17
N TYR A 376 -29.35 18.70 -34.36
CA TYR A 376 -30.72 19.14 -34.53
C TYR A 376 -31.40 19.16 -33.14
N VAL A 377 -31.76 20.36 -32.68
CA VAL A 377 -32.44 20.59 -31.39
C VAL A 377 -33.94 20.76 -31.62
N ARG A 378 -34.77 20.20 -30.74
CA ARG A 378 -36.22 20.33 -30.81
C ARG A 378 -36.67 21.64 -30.18
N ARG A 379 -37.15 22.56 -30.99
CA ARG A 379 -37.70 23.84 -30.54
C ARG A 379 -39.07 24.05 -31.12
N GLY A 380 -40.11 24.31 -30.29
CA GLY A 380 -41.47 24.54 -30.74
C GLY A 380 -42.09 23.39 -31.54
N GLY A 381 -41.63 22.14 -31.32
CA GLY A 381 -42.12 20.95 -32.03
C GLY A 381 -41.37 20.58 -33.30
N HIS A 382 -40.43 21.40 -33.75
CA HIS A 382 -39.66 21.21 -34.97
C HIS A 382 -38.17 21.05 -34.64
N TRP A 383 -37.46 20.33 -35.51
CA TRP A 383 -36.03 20.13 -35.45
C TRP A 383 -35.29 21.30 -36.13
N GLN A 384 -34.46 22.02 -35.39
CA GLN A 384 -33.65 23.12 -35.86
C GLN A 384 -32.16 22.79 -35.75
N PHE A 385 -31.40 23.05 -36.80
CA PHE A 385 -29.97 22.89 -36.75
C PHE A 385 -29.33 23.94 -35.87
N GLU A 386 -28.58 23.51 -34.88
CA GLU A 386 -27.81 24.36 -33.96
C GLU A 386 -26.33 24.01 -34.13
N PRO A 387 -25.50 24.95 -34.60
CA PRO A 387 -24.07 24.71 -34.72
C PRO A 387 -23.47 24.59 -33.31
N VAL A 388 -22.62 23.56 -33.12
CA VAL A 388 -21.93 23.31 -31.85
C VAL A 388 -20.44 23.12 -32.10
N GLU A 389 -19.64 23.53 -31.11
CA GLU A 389 -18.23 23.19 -31.09
C GLU A 389 -18.05 21.95 -30.19
N VAL A 390 -17.41 20.92 -30.75
CA VAL A 390 -17.10 19.70 -29.99
C VAL A 390 -15.79 19.89 -29.28
N LEU A 391 -15.85 19.92 -27.94
CA LEU A 391 -14.68 20.04 -27.08
C LEU A 391 -13.97 18.70 -26.90
N LEU A 392 -14.74 17.61 -26.82
CA LEU A 392 -14.24 16.26 -26.66
C LEU A 392 -15.31 15.24 -27.09
N ALA A 393 -14.92 14.18 -27.79
CA ALA A 393 -15.79 13.03 -28.08
C ALA A 393 -15.10 11.74 -27.64
N GLN A 394 -15.79 10.96 -26.81
CA GLN A 394 -15.26 9.73 -26.24
C GLN A 394 -16.38 8.79 -25.80
N ASN A 395 -16.19 7.49 -26.01
CA ASN A 395 -17.12 6.45 -25.58
C ASN A 395 -18.57 6.67 -26.06
N GLY A 396 -18.75 7.17 -27.31
CA GLY A 396 -20.06 7.40 -27.91
C GLY A 396 -20.80 8.62 -27.39
N ARG A 397 -20.14 9.49 -26.63
CA ARG A 397 -20.63 10.78 -26.13
C ARG A 397 -19.71 11.90 -26.58
N ALA A 398 -20.29 13.06 -26.87
CA ALA A 398 -19.54 14.27 -27.19
C ALA A 398 -19.92 15.37 -26.23
N LEU A 399 -18.93 16.07 -25.70
CA LEU A 399 -19.07 17.29 -24.93
C LEU A 399 -19.01 18.45 -25.87
N VAL A 400 -20.04 19.27 -25.87
CA VAL A 400 -20.24 20.34 -26.83
C VAL A 400 -20.48 21.68 -26.16
N THR A 401 -20.28 22.77 -26.91
CA THR A 401 -20.70 24.12 -26.48
C THR A 401 -22.00 24.53 -27.18
N GLY A 402 -22.71 25.51 -26.64
CA GLY A 402 -23.87 26.11 -27.28
C GLY A 402 -25.22 25.47 -26.95
N LEU A 403 -25.24 24.36 -26.21
CA LEU A 403 -26.46 23.70 -25.76
C LEU A 403 -26.71 23.88 -24.27
N LYS A 404 -27.99 23.70 -23.87
CA LYS A 404 -28.38 23.68 -22.45
C LYS A 404 -28.83 22.28 -22.04
N ALA A 405 -28.58 21.95 -20.78
CA ALA A 405 -29.13 20.72 -20.21
C ALA A 405 -30.67 20.73 -20.29
N GLY A 406 -31.24 19.57 -20.62
CA GLY A 406 -32.68 19.39 -20.80
C GLY A 406 -33.19 19.59 -22.23
N GLU A 407 -32.38 20.13 -23.15
CA GLU A 407 -32.74 20.20 -24.57
C GLU A 407 -32.79 18.79 -25.20
N GLU A 408 -33.72 18.57 -26.13
CA GLU A 408 -33.81 17.33 -26.91
C GLU A 408 -33.03 17.46 -28.22
N VAL A 409 -32.14 16.49 -28.48
CA VAL A 409 -31.38 16.41 -29.74
C VAL A 409 -31.74 15.17 -30.56
N ALA A 410 -31.79 15.28 -31.86
CA ALA A 410 -32.05 14.16 -32.77
C ALA A 410 -30.82 13.24 -32.83
N VAL A 411 -31.04 11.93 -32.82
CA VAL A 411 -29.97 10.94 -32.85
C VAL A 411 -30.06 10.14 -34.13
N GLY A 412 -28.99 10.17 -34.93
CA GLY A 412 -28.90 9.40 -36.18
C GLY A 412 -29.85 9.86 -37.29
N TRP A 413 -30.38 11.08 -37.20
CA TRP A 413 -31.29 11.66 -38.16
C TRP A 413 -30.61 12.76 -39.01
N ARG A 414 -30.88 12.72 -40.32
CA ARG A 414 -30.49 13.74 -41.29
C ARG A 414 -31.73 14.12 -42.07
N PRO A 415 -32.13 15.40 -42.10
CA PRO A 415 -33.32 15.85 -42.85
C PRO A 415 -33.17 15.69 -44.35
#